data_2e3811c681a75467d732481d5659df5b
#
_entry.id   2e3811c681a75467d732481d5659df5b
#
_cell.length_a   1.000
_cell.length_b   1.000
_cell.length_c   1.000
_cell.angle_alpha   90.00
_cell.angle_beta   90.00
_cell.angle_gamma   90.00
#
_symmetry.space_group_name_H-M   'P 1'
#
loop_
_entity.id
_entity.type
_entity.pdbx_description
1 polymer ?
#
loop_
_entity_poly.entity_id
_entity_poly.type
_entity_poly.pdbx_seq_one_letter_code
_entity_poly.pdbx_strand_id
1 'polypeptide(L)' 'MNMKIKDKVLIVEDEQSISNFISMVLNANGYDTIIVGSGEEALTMIASH' A
#
# COMPACT_ATOMS: atom_id res chain seq x y z
N MET A 1 -3.97 4.26 -5.66
CA MET A 1 -2.58 4.60 -6.05
C MET A 1 -1.63 3.63 -5.38
N ASN A 2 -0.66 3.15 -6.15
CA ASN A 2 0.33 2.19 -5.65
C ASN A 2 1.72 2.78 -5.81
N MET A 3 2.56 2.57 -4.80
CA MET A 3 3.93 3.07 -4.83
C MET A 3 4.85 2.00 -4.25
N LYS A 4 5.91 1.69 -4.96
CA LYS A 4 6.88 0.71 -4.49
C LYS A 4 7.95 1.41 -3.64
N ILE A 5 8.16 0.90 -2.42
CA ILE A 5 9.19 1.40 -1.52
C ILE A 5 10.06 0.21 -1.14
N LYS A 6 11.24 0.08 -1.74
CA LYS A 6 12.11 -1.07 -1.65
C LYS A 6 11.36 -2.32 -2.14
N ASP A 7 11.13 -3.28 -1.26
CA ASP A 7 10.39 -4.50 -1.58
C ASP A 7 8.94 -4.44 -1.14
N LYS A 8 8.49 -3.25 -0.75
CA LYS A 8 7.13 -3.04 -0.28
C LYS A 8 6.36 -2.17 -1.25
N VAL A 9 5.05 -2.37 -1.32
CA VAL A 9 4.17 -1.55 -2.14
C VAL A 9 3.21 -0.83 -1.20
N LEU A 10 3.19 0.48 -1.31
CA LEU A 10 2.26 1.31 -0.54
C LEU A 10 0.98 1.45 -1.34
N ILE A 11 -0.13 1.03 -0.74
CA ILE A 11 -1.45 1.11 -1.36
C ILE A 11 -2.23 2.23 -0.69
N VAL A 12 -2.59 3.26 -1.46
CA VAL A 12 -3.42 4.35 -0.97
C VAL A 12 -4.82 4.14 -1.53
N GLU A 13 -5.73 3.68 -0.69
CA GLU A 13 -7.07 3.33 -1.12
C GLU A 13 -8.02 3.40 0.07
N ASP A 14 -9.12 4.13 -0.06
CA ASP A 14 -10.10 4.28 1.00
C ASP A 14 -11.17 3.19 0.98
N GLU A 15 -11.22 2.37 -0.06
CA GLU A 15 -12.17 1.28 -0.14
C GLU A 15 -11.49 -0.04 0.22
N GLN A 16 -11.91 -0.61 1.34
CA GLN A 16 -11.25 -1.78 1.93
C GLN A 16 -11.22 -2.99 0.99
N SER A 17 -12.30 -3.23 0.27
CA SER A 17 -12.37 -4.39 -0.62
C SER A 17 -11.37 -4.29 -1.76
N ILE A 18 -11.14 -3.08 -2.26
CA ILE A 18 -10.17 -2.84 -3.34
C ILE A 18 -8.76 -3.03 -2.82
N SER A 19 -8.44 -2.42 -1.67
CA SER A 19 -7.10 -2.55 -1.11
C SER A 19 -6.78 -4.00 -0.75
N ASN A 20 -7.76 -4.75 -0.23
CA ASN A 20 -7.56 -6.15 0.08
C ASN A 20 -7.28 -6.97 -1.16
N PHE A 21 -7.99 -6.70 -2.25
CA PHE A 21 -7.77 -7.40 -3.51
C PHE A 21 -6.37 -7.14 -4.05
N ILE A 22 -5.96 -5.87 -4.08
CA ILE A 22 -4.64 -5.49 -4.57
C ILE A 22 -3.56 -6.11 -3.69
N SER A 23 -3.73 -6.06 -2.38
CA SER A 23 -2.78 -6.65 -1.43
C SER A 23 -2.61 -8.14 -1.67
N MET A 24 -3.72 -8.84 -1.89
CA MET A 24 -3.69 -10.27 -2.14
C MET A 24 -2.90 -10.61 -3.40
N VAL A 25 -3.12 -9.86 -4.48
CA VAL A 25 -2.42 -10.09 -5.74
C VAL A 25 -0.93 -9.79 -5.59
N LEU A 26 -0.58 -8.70 -4.94
CA LEU A 26 0.82 -8.32 -4.76
C LEU A 26 1.55 -9.31 -3.84
N ASN A 27 0.90 -9.73 -2.76
CA ASN A 27 1.50 -10.72 -1.86
C ASN A 27 1.75 -12.05 -2.58
N ALA A 28 0.84 -12.44 -3.44
CA ALA A 28 1.01 -13.66 -4.24
C ALA A 28 2.19 -13.57 -5.19
N ASN A 29 2.62 -12.35 -5.53
CA ASN A 29 3.76 -12.11 -6.41
C ASN A 29 5.04 -11.76 -5.62
N GLY A 30 5.04 -11.97 -4.32
CA GLY A 30 6.23 -11.80 -3.51
C GLY A 30 6.49 -10.40 -2.98
N TYR A 31 5.50 -9.51 -3.05
CA TYR A 31 5.63 -8.16 -2.51
C TYR A 31 4.94 -8.04 -1.16
N ASP A 32 5.57 -7.32 -0.25
CA ASP A 32 4.91 -6.89 0.98
C ASP A 32 4.08 -5.65 0.67
N THR A 33 2.97 -5.49 1.37
CA THR A 33 2.08 -4.35 1.15
C THR A 33 1.85 -3.56 2.44
N ILE A 34 1.69 -2.25 2.26
CA ILE A 34 1.27 -1.35 3.34
C ILE A 34 0.03 -0.64 2.82
N ILE A 35 -1.05 -0.69 3.58
CA ILE A 35 -2.32 -0.11 3.17
C ILE A 35 -2.61 1.12 4.02
N VAL A 36 -2.86 2.25 3.37
CA VAL A 36 -3.29 3.48 4.05
C VAL A 36 -4.55 4.00 3.37
N GLY A 37 -5.38 4.69 4.15
CA GLY A 37 -6.67 5.16 3.67
C GLY A 37 -6.63 6.50 2.97
N SER A 38 -5.54 7.23 3.03
CA SER A 38 -5.48 8.57 2.46
C SER A 38 -4.06 8.94 2.06
N GLY A 39 -3.95 9.97 1.21
CA GLY A 39 -2.65 10.50 0.83
C GLY A 39 -1.90 11.11 2.00
N GLU A 40 -2.61 11.66 2.98
CA GLU A 40 -1.99 12.21 4.18
C GLU A 40 -1.31 11.12 4.99
N GLU A 41 -1.96 10.00 5.16
CA GLU A 41 -1.37 8.85 5.85
C GLU A 41 -0.15 8.34 5.08
N ALA A 42 -0.23 8.33 3.75
CA ALA A 42 0.88 7.91 2.92
C ALA A 42 2.10 8.81 3.10
N LEU A 43 1.88 10.13 3.13
CA LEU A 43 2.97 11.08 3.33
C LEU A 43 3.60 10.90 4.70
N THR A 44 2.81 10.68 5.72
CA THR A 44 3.32 10.43 7.07
C THR A 44 4.17 9.16 7.11
N MET A 45 3.69 8.11 6.46
CA MET A 45 4.41 6.85 6.39
C MET A 45 5.76 7.00 5.71
N ILE A 46 5.79 7.70 4.57
CA ILE A 46 7.01 7.92 3.82
C ILE A 46 8.00 8.77 4.63
N ALA A 47 7.51 9.80 5.31
CA ALA A 47 8.36 10.69 6.09
C ALA A 47 9.01 9.98 7.29
N SER A 48 8.39 8.93 7.81
CA SER A 48 8.92 8.21 8.97
C SER A 48 9.82 7.03 8.58
N HIS A 49 9.98 6.80 7.30
CA HIS A 49 10.83 5.75 6.76
C HIS A 49 11.90 6.36 5.89
#